data_5c0db776a0e3d825ad7b6b778598874b
#
_entry.id   5c0db776a0e3d825ad7b6b778598874b
#
_cell.length_a   1.000
_cell.length_b   1.000
_cell.length_c   1.000
_cell.angle_alpha   90.00
_cell.angle_beta   90.00
_cell.angle_gamma   90.00
#
_symmetry.space_group_name_H-M   'P 1'
#
loop_
_entity.id
_entity.type
_entity.pdbx_description
1 polymer ?
#
loop_
_entity_poly.entity_id
_entity_poly.type
_entity_poly.pdbx_seq_one_letter_code
_entity_poly.pdbx_strand_id
1 'polypeptide(L)'
;MNKENAMAISDVKNHKIAKSLIVFDVSDLIYYVGHHIYFTGIQRVQSRVTADCMPTPLVDVKFIVWNHRDYCFDEIDEQFYRALLADGNLQETARTADYDKDLAKIGVLPKSKPFSISTGEYNQVTVILIGAAWVVADYFPKINKIRRDYNASFFMILHDLVPIYAKETCDQGTAQVFETFLSNSVNCVDKYICISENTKADLNRYFLERGLPEPASVVITNGGDLPKTADVSAYGDASQAKSKFVLFVSTIEGRKNHVLAFKTWARLVREMADPPRLICVGRYGWRADEFLRSVVTTNGLGGKIEIKTEISDGELEALYRDCLFTIYPSFYEGWGLPVTESLARGKVCISSFTSSLREAGGELAIYIDPHSQDQLYDAVSSLLKSPQTIESQEAKIRATYVLRPWNAVAQDYLAAAAAPRADSDRSLYVKVALGKEYAFRALRANIDGKVGDALFRAINDAHFGELLGKSVASDSFSQAELMRGSGQWWPPESWGTWLSVGGGDLVFAWDGEDTDVVCAILFSTLAPFAGSRVDFQLNGVDVPGRTCKKNLKNLKFINATLRRGVNKLNADIMATREQIAESRAIDTRCLMLGFISLAFFAKADAIGRLALLEAATVMVGND
;
A
#
# COMPACT_ATOMS: atom_id res chain seq x y z
N MET A 1 -58.73 -21.73 -13.73
CA MET A 1 -57.39 -21.28 -13.28
C MET A 1 -56.67 -20.76 -14.52
N ASN A 2 -56.50 -19.43 -14.57
CA ASN A 2 -56.17 -18.68 -15.78
C ASN A 2 -54.70 -18.81 -16.18
N LYS A 3 -54.45 -18.91 -17.50
CA LYS A 3 -53.12 -18.89 -18.12
C LYS A 3 -52.28 -17.64 -17.79
N GLU A 4 -52.90 -16.59 -17.30
CA GLU A 4 -52.22 -15.35 -16.86
C GLU A 4 -51.44 -15.50 -15.55
N ASN A 5 -51.82 -16.39 -14.63
CA ASN A 5 -51.09 -16.64 -13.39
C ASN A 5 -49.88 -17.58 -13.56
N ALA A 6 -49.76 -18.27 -14.70
CA ALA A 6 -48.57 -19.09 -15.00
C ALA A 6 -47.42 -18.27 -15.64
N MET A 7 -47.75 -17.14 -16.28
CA MET A 7 -46.75 -16.25 -16.89
C MET A 7 -46.07 -15.35 -15.85
N ALA A 8 -46.78 -14.97 -14.78
CA ALA A 8 -46.20 -14.16 -13.68
C ALA A 8 -45.23 -14.93 -12.77
N ILE A 9 -45.28 -16.28 -12.76
CA ILE A 9 -44.36 -17.11 -11.96
C ILE A 9 -43.08 -17.47 -12.74
N SER A 10 -43.07 -17.36 -14.07
CA SER A 10 -41.87 -17.60 -14.89
C SER A 10 -40.91 -16.41 -14.89
N ASP A 11 -41.41 -15.18 -14.71
CA ASP A 11 -40.59 -13.97 -14.71
C ASP A 11 -39.86 -13.72 -13.36
N VAL A 12 -40.24 -14.38 -12.27
CA VAL A 12 -39.59 -14.29 -10.96
C VAL A 12 -38.34 -15.19 -10.87
N LYS A 13 -38.15 -16.13 -11.81
CA LYS A 13 -37.05 -17.12 -11.73
C LYS A 13 -35.71 -16.70 -12.31
N ASN A 14 -35.56 -15.50 -12.88
CA ASN A 14 -34.30 -15.08 -13.54
C ASN A 14 -33.74 -13.74 -13.10
N HIS A 15 -34.15 -13.19 -11.97
CA HIS A 15 -33.30 -12.14 -11.36
C HIS A 15 -32.11 -12.83 -10.68
N LYS A 16 -31.02 -13.00 -11.43
CA LYS A 16 -29.69 -13.20 -10.80
C LYS A 16 -29.55 -12.09 -9.76
N ILE A 17 -29.50 -12.47 -8.48
CA ILE A 17 -29.20 -11.53 -7.41
C ILE A 17 -27.85 -10.89 -7.80
N ALA A 18 -27.89 -9.59 -8.02
CA ALA A 18 -26.71 -8.85 -8.48
C ALA A 18 -25.68 -8.84 -7.35
N LYS A 19 -24.55 -9.53 -7.57
CA LYS A 19 -23.47 -9.65 -6.61
C LYS A 19 -22.48 -8.49 -6.71
N SER A 20 -21.88 -8.11 -5.59
CA SER A 20 -20.71 -7.25 -5.54
C SER A 20 -19.43 -8.08 -5.46
N LEU A 21 -18.35 -7.61 -6.06
CA LEU A 21 -17.01 -8.19 -5.92
C LEU A 21 -16.12 -7.25 -5.13
N ILE A 22 -15.48 -7.79 -4.10
CA ILE A 22 -14.43 -7.10 -3.35
C ILE A 22 -13.11 -7.79 -3.63
N VAL A 23 -12.12 -7.02 -4.08
CA VAL A 23 -10.79 -7.50 -4.46
C VAL A 23 -9.78 -6.89 -3.52
N PHE A 24 -9.11 -7.70 -2.70
CA PHE A 24 -8.03 -7.24 -1.84
C PHE A 24 -6.67 -7.36 -2.54
N ASP A 25 -5.93 -6.28 -2.61
CA ASP A 25 -4.52 -6.33 -2.94
C ASP A 25 -3.71 -6.73 -1.71
N VAL A 26 -3.17 -7.94 -1.76
CA VAL A 26 -2.39 -8.56 -0.69
C VAL A 26 -0.91 -8.67 -1.02
N SER A 27 -0.44 -7.90 -2.00
CA SER A 27 0.95 -7.91 -2.47
C SER A 27 1.95 -7.77 -1.33
N ASP A 28 1.78 -6.74 -0.49
CA ASP A 28 2.66 -6.49 0.67
C ASP A 28 2.75 -7.69 1.61
N LEU A 29 1.62 -8.30 1.94
CA LEU A 29 1.57 -9.45 2.83
C LEU A 29 2.28 -10.67 2.24
N ILE A 30 2.03 -10.97 0.96
CA ILE A 30 2.64 -12.10 0.26
C ILE A 30 4.16 -11.95 0.18
N TYR A 31 4.65 -10.75 -0.15
CA TYR A 31 6.11 -10.50 -0.17
C TYR A 31 6.71 -10.55 1.23
N TYR A 32 5.99 -10.05 2.23
CA TYR A 32 6.44 -10.06 3.61
C TYR A 32 6.64 -11.48 4.16
N VAL A 33 5.71 -12.40 3.91
CA VAL A 33 5.81 -13.79 4.39
C VAL A 33 6.96 -14.58 3.77
N GLY A 34 7.42 -14.17 2.59
CA GLY A 34 8.62 -14.76 1.98
C GLY A 34 9.91 -14.49 2.76
N HIS A 35 9.92 -13.50 3.65
CA HIS A 35 11.12 -13.04 4.36
C HIS A 35 10.99 -13.05 5.89
N HIS A 36 9.78 -13.10 6.42
CA HIS A 36 9.49 -12.96 7.85
C HIS A 36 8.54 -14.03 8.38
N ILE A 37 8.83 -14.54 9.57
CA ILE A 37 8.05 -15.60 10.23
C ILE A 37 6.81 -15.04 10.93
N TYR A 38 6.92 -13.85 11.52
CA TYR A 38 5.89 -13.27 12.38
C TYR A 38 5.39 -11.94 11.81
N PHE A 39 4.07 -11.76 11.80
CA PHE A 39 3.43 -10.53 11.37
C PHE A 39 3.60 -9.40 12.38
N THR A 40 3.86 -8.19 11.88
CA THR A 40 3.93 -6.98 12.69
C THR A 40 3.17 -5.83 12.03
N GLY A 41 2.61 -4.94 12.82
CA GLY A 41 2.01 -3.70 12.32
C GLY A 41 1.01 -3.91 11.17
N ILE A 42 1.35 -3.36 9.99
CA ILE A 42 0.51 -3.37 8.78
C ILE A 42 0.14 -4.80 8.36
N GLN A 43 1.10 -5.74 8.38
CA GLN A 43 0.88 -7.11 7.95
C GLN A 43 -0.08 -7.86 8.88
N ARG A 44 -0.06 -7.54 10.18
CA ARG A 44 -1.04 -8.08 11.13
C ARG A 44 -2.45 -7.59 10.81
N VAL A 45 -2.62 -6.32 10.50
CA VAL A 45 -3.92 -5.77 10.08
C VAL A 45 -4.40 -6.47 8.81
N GLN A 46 -3.53 -6.57 7.79
CA GLN A 46 -3.87 -7.26 6.54
C GLN A 46 -4.32 -8.70 6.78
N SER A 47 -3.51 -9.49 7.48
CA SER A 47 -3.80 -10.90 7.73
C SER A 47 -5.12 -11.10 8.49
N ARG A 48 -5.39 -10.26 9.50
CA ARG A 48 -6.61 -10.34 10.31
C ARG A 48 -7.86 -9.97 9.54
N VAL A 49 -7.82 -8.82 8.84
CA VAL A 49 -8.97 -8.36 8.06
C VAL A 49 -9.30 -9.36 6.95
N THR A 50 -8.29 -9.79 6.18
CA THR A 50 -8.52 -10.68 5.03
C THR A 50 -8.89 -12.11 5.42
N ALA A 51 -8.41 -12.60 6.57
CA ALA A 51 -8.82 -13.90 7.09
C ALA A 51 -10.33 -13.96 7.40
N ASP A 52 -10.88 -12.87 7.93
CA ASP A 52 -12.28 -12.80 8.35
C ASP A 52 -13.22 -12.23 7.26
N CYS A 53 -12.68 -11.69 6.15
CA CYS A 53 -13.48 -11.30 4.99
C CYS A 53 -13.93 -12.52 4.18
N MET A 54 -15.08 -13.08 4.56
CA MET A 54 -15.64 -14.27 3.91
C MET A 54 -16.66 -13.90 2.85
N PRO A 55 -16.71 -14.63 1.72
CA PRO A 55 -17.78 -14.48 0.73
C PRO A 55 -19.16 -14.68 1.37
N THR A 56 -20.15 -13.95 0.86
CA THR A 56 -21.56 -14.06 1.24
C THR A 56 -22.40 -14.30 -0.02
N PRO A 57 -23.71 -14.62 0.09
CA PRO A 57 -24.56 -14.74 -1.10
C PRO A 57 -24.60 -13.49 -1.99
N LEU A 58 -24.29 -12.30 -1.44
CA LEU A 58 -24.34 -11.01 -2.13
C LEU A 58 -22.95 -10.42 -2.44
N VAL A 59 -21.88 -10.97 -1.86
CA VAL A 59 -20.52 -10.44 -1.97
C VAL A 59 -19.55 -11.57 -2.21
N ASP A 60 -18.86 -11.54 -3.33
CA ASP A 60 -17.70 -12.39 -3.59
C ASP A 60 -16.42 -11.66 -3.18
N VAL A 61 -15.41 -12.41 -2.76
CA VAL A 61 -14.10 -11.89 -2.35
C VAL A 61 -13.02 -12.54 -3.18
N LYS A 62 -12.09 -11.74 -3.69
CA LYS A 62 -10.90 -12.21 -4.43
C LYS A 62 -9.65 -11.53 -3.88
N PHE A 63 -8.51 -12.15 -4.11
CA PHE A 63 -7.20 -11.65 -3.71
C PHE A 63 -6.30 -11.48 -4.92
N ILE A 64 -5.62 -10.34 -5.01
CA ILE A 64 -4.66 -10.06 -6.07
C ILE A 64 -3.28 -9.78 -5.50
N VAL A 65 -2.27 -10.07 -6.31
CA VAL A 65 -0.86 -9.81 -6.00
C VAL A 65 -0.20 -9.17 -7.20
N TRP A 66 0.73 -8.24 -6.93
CA TRP A 66 1.55 -7.65 -7.96
C TRP A 66 2.54 -8.65 -8.54
N ASN A 67 2.54 -8.80 -9.86
CA ASN A 67 3.50 -9.62 -10.60
C ASN A 67 4.61 -8.72 -11.15
N HIS A 68 5.80 -8.78 -10.53
CA HIS A 68 6.94 -7.96 -10.91
C HIS A 68 7.54 -8.32 -12.28
N ARG A 69 7.31 -9.53 -12.76
CA ARG A 69 7.82 -9.97 -14.07
C ARG A 69 7.03 -9.35 -15.21
N ASP A 70 5.69 -9.41 -15.09
CA ASP A 70 4.79 -9.03 -16.17
C ASP A 70 4.17 -7.65 -15.94
N TYR A 71 4.51 -6.98 -14.82
CA TYR A 71 4.00 -5.66 -14.41
C TYR A 71 2.47 -5.58 -14.50
N CYS A 72 1.81 -6.55 -13.87
CA CYS A 72 0.36 -6.66 -13.81
C CYS A 72 -0.07 -7.23 -12.46
N PHE A 73 -1.38 -7.32 -12.24
CA PHE A 73 -1.92 -8.04 -11.09
C PHE A 73 -2.31 -9.45 -11.48
N ASP A 74 -1.92 -10.42 -10.67
CA ASP A 74 -2.39 -11.79 -10.72
C ASP A 74 -3.43 -12.04 -9.64
N GLU A 75 -4.44 -12.85 -9.93
CA GLU A 75 -5.39 -13.41 -8.95
C GLU A 75 -4.75 -14.61 -8.28
N ILE A 76 -4.73 -14.62 -6.93
CA ILE A 76 -4.29 -15.75 -6.13
C ILE A 76 -5.48 -16.66 -5.84
N ASP A 77 -5.24 -17.97 -5.87
CA ASP A 77 -6.21 -18.96 -5.40
C ASP A 77 -6.60 -18.71 -3.93
N GLU A 78 -7.91 -18.56 -3.67
CA GLU A 78 -8.42 -18.21 -2.34
C GLU A 78 -8.07 -19.29 -1.29
N GLN A 79 -8.16 -20.57 -1.64
CA GLN A 79 -7.87 -21.66 -0.70
C GLN A 79 -6.38 -21.66 -0.33
N PHE A 80 -5.51 -21.43 -1.32
CA PHE A 80 -4.08 -21.28 -1.08
C PHE A 80 -3.79 -20.08 -0.15
N TYR A 81 -4.39 -18.93 -0.43
CA TYR A 81 -4.20 -17.73 0.39
C TYR A 81 -4.68 -17.94 1.84
N ARG A 82 -5.86 -18.53 2.03
CA ARG A 82 -6.40 -18.78 3.37
C ARG A 82 -5.60 -19.84 4.13
N ALA A 83 -5.12 -20.88 3.45
CA ALA A 83 -4.21 -21.86 4.05
C ALA A 83 -2.90 -21.20 4.53
N LEU A 84 -2.34 -20.28 3.72
CA LEU A 84 -1.16 -19.51 4.09
C LEU A 84 -1.37 -18.69 5.38
N LEU A 85 -2.57 -18.12 5.59
CA LEU A 85 -2.90 -17.38 6.81
C LEU A 85 -3.18 -18.28 8.02
N ALA A 86 -3.72 -19.47 7.80
CA ALA A 86 -4.12 -20.39 8.90
C ALA A 86 -2.93 -21.10 9.53
N ASP A 87 -1.90 -21.35 8.76
CA ASP A 87 -0.80 -22.28 9.16
C ASP A 87 0.17 -21.69 10.17
N GLY A 88 -0.07 -20.59 10.82
CA GLY A 88 0.82 -20.03 11.88
C GLY A 88 2.33 -20.30 11.72
N ASN A 89 2.68 -21.19 10.81
CA ASN A 89 4.00 -21.71 10.46
C ASN A 89 4.30 -21.41 8.98
N LEU A 90 4.21 -20.12 8.65
CA LEU A 90 4.43 -19.60 7.29
C LEU A 90 5.76 -20.05 6.66
N GLN A 91 6.73 -20.45 7.49
CA GLN A 91 8.03 -20.94 7.03
C GLN A 91 7.98 -22.31 6.36
N GLU A 92 7.15 -23.23 6.82
CA GLU A 92 7.18 -24.59 6.28
C GLU A 92 6.50 -24.65 4.91
N THR A 93 5.42 -23.90 4.73
CA THR A 93 4.71 -23.78 3.44
C THR A 93 5.49 -22.91 2.44
N ALA A 94 6.18 -21.88 2.91
CA ALA A 94 7.06 -21.05 2.08
C ALA A 94 8.40 -21.72 1.78
N ARG A 95 8.96 -22.54 2.68
CA ARG A 95 10.23 -23.28 2.50
C ARG A 95 10.10 -24.54 1.67
N THR A 96 8.94 -25.17 1.62
CA THR A 96 8.70 -26.38 0.79
C THR A 96 8.47 -26.06 -0.69
N ALA A 97 8.15 -24.84 -1.03
CA ALA A 97 8.37 -24.33 -2.38
C ALA A 97 9.81 -23.82 -2.41
N ASP A 98 10.61 -24.13 -3.42
CA ASP A 98 11.97 -23.62 -3.68
C ASP A 98 12.03 -22.07 -3.72
N TYR A 99 11.49 -21.44 -2.68
CA TYR A 99 11.13 -20.02 -2.57
C TYR A 99 12.37 -19.12 -2.53
N ASP A 100 13.47 -19.57 -1.91
CA ASP A 100 14.70 -18.80 -1.75
C ASP A 100 15.49 -18.57 -3.06
N LYS A 101 15.33 -19.45 -4.05
CA LYS A 101 15.97 -19.30 -5.37
C LYS A 101 15.04 -18.68 -6.39
N ASP A 102 13.77 -18.71 -6.16
CA ASP A 102 12.75 -18.35 -7.12
C ASP A 102 12.03 -17.06 -6.81
N LEU A 103 12.06 -16.50 -5.58
CA LEU A 103 11.64 -15.10 -5.36
C LEU A 103 12.47 -14.12 -6.22
N ALA A 104 13.75 -14.37 -6.40
CA ALA A 104 14.58 -13.62 -7.35
C ALA A 104 14.24 -13.92 -8.84
N LYS A 105 13.60 -15.05 -9.11
CA LYS A 105 13.09 -15.45 -10.42
C LYS A 105 11.57 -15.32 -10.53
N ILE A 106 10.89 -14.90 -9.47
CA ILE A 106 9.45 -14.92 -9.34
C ILE A 106 8.79 -13.79 -10.10
N GLY A 107 8.34 -14.11 -11.18
CA GLY A 107 7.14 -13.58 -11.75
C GLY A 107 5.91 -14.46 -11.54
N VAL A 108 5.99 -15.59 -10.91
CA VAL A 108 4.83 -16.52 -10.84
C VAL A 108 4.74 -17.15 -9.46
N LEU A 109 3.79 -16.67 -8.65
CA LEU A 109 3.37 -17.41 -7.47
C LEU A 109 2.72 -18.73 -7.91
N PRO A 110 3.03 -19.85 -7.27
CA PRO A 110 2.31 -21.10 -7.50
C PRO A 110 0.81 -20.83 -7.28
N LYS A 111 -0.05 -21.24 -8.25
CA LYS A 111 -1.51 -21.03 -8.22
C LYS A 111 -1.98 -19.56 -8.36
N SER A 112 -1.26 -18.74 -9.11
CA SER A 112 -1.75 -17.44 -9.57
C SER A 112 -2.06 -17.47 -11.09
N LYS A 113 -2.92 -16.57 -11.53
CA LYS A 113 -3.26 -16.35 -12.95
C LYS A 113 -3.50 -14.85 -13.16
N PRO A 114 -3.31 -14.31 -14.37
CA PRO A 114 -3.62 -12.91 -14.64
C PRO A 114 -5.05 -12.56 -14.17
N PHE A 115 -5.16 -11.47 -13.41
CA PHE A 115 -6.45 -11.03 -12.88
C PHE A 115 -7.40 -10.63 -13.99
N SER A 116 -8.59 -11.24 -13.99
CA SER A 116 -9.65 -10.90 -14.93
C SER A 116 -11.04 -11.17 -14.33
N ILE A 117 -12.02 -10.38 -14.77
CA ILE A 117 -13.43 -10.50 -14.38
C ILE A 117 -14.26 -10.58 -15.67
N SER A 118 -15.25 -11.47 -15.71
CA SER A 118 -16.16 -11.56 -16.84
C SER A 118 -17.10 -10.34 -16.88
N THR A 119 -17.29 -9.76 -18.05
CA THR A 119 -18.15 -8.58 -18.22
C THR A 119 -19.59 -8.90 -17.77
N GLY A 120 -20.14 -8.05 -16.88
CA GLY A 120 -21.51 -8.20 -16.38
C GLY A 120 -21.71 -9.29 -15.31
N GLU A 121 -20.63 -9.89 -14.81
CA GLU A 121 -20.68 -10.86 -13.71
C GLU A 121 -21.09 -10.20 -12.39
N TYR A 122 -20.62 -8.98 -12.15
CA TYR A 122 -20.87 -8.20 -10.94
C TYR A 122 -21.48 -6.83 -11.29
N ASN A 123 -22.38 -6.35 -10.45
CA ASN A 123 -22.96 -5.01 -10.54
C ASN A 123 -22.06 -3.94 -9.91
N GLN A 124 -21.18 -4.33 -8.99
CA GLN A 124 -20.20 -3.46 -8.36
C GLN A 124 -18.91 -4.22 -8.13
N VAL A 125 -17.80 -3.57 -8.45
CA VAL A 125 -16.44 -4.07 -8.16
C VAL A 125 -15.72 -3.03 -7.32
N THR A 126 -15.11 -3.45 -6.22
CA THR A 126 -14.28 -2.59 -5.36
C THR A 126 -12.94 -3.24 -5.12
N VAL A 127 -11.86 -2.57 -5.52
CA VAL A 127 -10.48 -2.99 -5.21
C VAL A 127 -10.02 -2.25 -3.95
N ILE A 128 -9.43 -2.96 -3.01
CA ILE A 128 -8.94 -2.41 -1.75
C ILE A 128 -7.45 -2.69 -1.63
N LEU A 129 -6.65 -1.62 -1.60
CA LEU A 129 -5.26 -1.69 -1.16
C LEU A 129 -5.24 -1.74 0.37
N ILE A 130 -4.87 -2.88 0.93
CA ILE A 130 -4.86 -3.09 2.39
C ILE A 130 -3.48 -2.94 3.02
N GLY A 131 -2.41 -3.00 2.22
CA GLY A 131 -1.02 -2.98 2.66
C GLY A 131 -0.19 -1.82 2.13
N ALA A 132 1.12 -2.01 2.18
CA ALA A 132 2.12 -1.07 1.72
C ALA A 132 2.45 -1.29 0.24
N ALA A 133 1.97 -0.42 -0.65
CA ALA A 133 2.29 -0.51 -2.09
C ALA A 133 3.25 0.59 -2.57
N TRP A 134 3.78 1.43 -1.69
CA TRP A 134 4.64 2.56 -2.08
C TRP A 134 6.01 2.15 -2.66
N VAL A 135 6.38 0.89 -2.56
CA VAL A 135 7.57 0.32 -3.19
C VAL A 135 7.29 -0.31 -4.56
N VAL A 136 6.02 -0.38 -4.99
CA VAL A 136 5.63 -0.99 -6.27
C VAL A 136 5.65 0.06 -7.38
N ALA A 137 6.58 -0.10 -8.31
CA ALA A 137 6.63 0.75 -9.50
C ALA A 137 5.37 0.58 -10.35
N ASP A 138 4.89 1.65 -10.97
CA ASP A 138 3.76 1.63 -11.91
C ASP A 138 2.39 1.22 -11.31
N TYR A 139 2.27 1.25 -9.99
CA TYR A 139 1.09 0.77 -9.26
C TYR A 139 -0.21 1.44 -9.71
N PHE A 140 -0.29 2.78 -9.60
CA PHE A 140 -1.53 3.52 -9.89
C PHE A 140 -1.97 3.46 -11.36
N PRO A 141 -1.09 3.55 -12.37
CA PRO A 141 -1.48 3.33 -13.75
C PRO A 141 -2.17 1.98 -13.98
N LYS A 142 -1.68 0.91 -13.34
CA LYS A 142 -2.27 -0.44 -13.44
C LYS A 142 -3.59 -0.55 -12.68
N ILE A 143 -3.68 0.02 -11.49
CA ILE A 143 -4.96 0.13 -10.75
C ILE A 143 -5.97 0.94 -11.56
N ASN A 144 -5.56 2.07 -12.16
CA ASN A 144 -6.46 2.88 -12.97
C ASN A 144 -6.97 2.14 -14.21
N LYS A 145 -6.15 1.25 -14.78
CA LYS A 145 -6.60 0.34 -15.84
C LYS A 145 -7.70 -0.60 -15.34
N ILE A 146 -7.54 -1.24 -14.18
CA ILE A 146 -8.58 -2.09 -13.56
C ILE A 146 -9.86 -1.28 -13.30
N ARG A 147 -9.74 -0.05 -12.78
CA ARG A 147 -10.88 0.83 -12.54
C ARG A 147 -11.69 1.08 -13.82
N ARG A 148 -11.03 1.32 -14.94
CA ARG A 148 -11.69 1.54 -16.23
C ARG A 148 -12.28 0.27 -16.82
N ASP A 149 -11.48 -0.81 -16.88
CA ASP A 149 -11.89 -2.05 -17.54
C ASP A 149 -13.11 -2.69 -16.89
N TYR A 150 -13.24 -2.55 -15.56
CA TYR A 150 -14.32 -3.18 -14.78
C TYR A 150 -15.25 -2.17 -14.11
N ASN A 151 -15.15 -0.88 -14.44
CA ASN A 151 -15.85 0.20 -13.73
C ASN A 151 -15.70 0.07 -12.20
N ALA A 152 -14.51 -0.34 -11.73
CA ALA A 152 -14.24 -0.65 -10.33
C ALA A 152 -14.01 0.60 -9.50
N SER A 153 -14.41 0.61 -8.22
CA SER A 153 -13.95 1.56 -7.21
C SER A 153 -12.58 1.12 -6.69
N PHE A 154 -11.75 2.09 -6.31
CA PHE A 154 -10.49 1.82 -5.66
C PHE A 154 -10.45 2.49 -4.29
N PHE A 155 -10.35 1.69 -3.23
CA PHE A 155 -10.22 2.12 -1.86
C PHE A 155 -8.80 1.88 -1.38
N MET A 156 -8.27 2.80 -0.58
CA MET A 156 -6.93 2.67 -0.01
C MET A 156 -7.02 2.77 1.52
N ILE A 157 -6.49 1.76 2.21
CA ILE A 157 -6.31 1.82 3.64
C ILE A 157 -5.12 2.73 3.94
N LEU A 158 -5.35 3.67 4.85
CA LEU A 158 -4.33 4.56 5.34
C LEU A 158 -4.05 4.21 6.81
N HIS A 159 -2.90 3.57 7.04
CA HIS A 159 -2.48 3.15 8.37
C HIS A 159 -2.02 4.32 9.23
N ASP A 160 -1.31 5.26 8.66
CA ASP A 160 -0.87 6.51 9.29
C ASP A 160 -0.31 7.48 8.25
N LEU A 161 0.03 8.69 8.70
CA LEU A 161 0.82 9.68 7.98
C LEU A 161 2.11 10.02 8.74
N VAL A 162 2.65 9.07 9.49
CA VAL A 162 3.93 9.22 10.21
C VAL A 162 5.04 9.74 9.29
N PRO A 163 5.23 9.22 8.05
CA PRO A 163 6.27 9.72 7.17
C PRO A 163 6.10 11.18 6.72
N ILE A 164 4.92 11.77 6.92
CA ILE A 164 4.63 13.18 6.62
C ILE A 164 4.76 14.06 7.88
N TYR A 165 4.08 13.68 8.97
CA TYR A 165 3.91 14.53 10.15
C TYR A 165 4.83 14.19 11.33
N ALA A 166 5.56 13.07 11.26
CA ALA A 166 6.60 12.69 12.21
C ALA A 166 7.85 12.16 11.48
N LYS A 167 8.18 12.78 10.33
CA LYS A 167 9.24 12.37 9.42
C LYS A 167 10.61 12.24 10.08
N GLU A 168 10.88 13.04 11.13
CA GLU A 168 12.11 12.97 11.91
C GLU A 168 12.28 11.63 12.63
N THR A 169 11.22 10.87 12.79
CA THR A 169 11.24 9.53 13.41
C THR A 169 11.43 8.40 12.39
N CYS A 170 11.33 8.72 11.10
CA CYS A 170 11.47 7.77 10.00
C CYS A 170 12.87 7.84 9.37
N ASP A 171 13.17 6.87 8.52
CA ASP A 171 14.22 7.00 7.53
C ASP A 171 13.84 8.02 6.46
N GLN A 172 14.81 8.84 6.03
CA GLN A 172 14.55 9.94 5.09
C GLN A 172 14.00 9.45 3.75
N GLY A 173 14.47 8.32 3.25
CA GLY A 173 13.99 7.72 2.00
C GLY A 173 12.53 7.29 2.11
N THR A 174 12.12 6.69 3.22
CA THR A 174 10.74 6.28 3.48
C THR A 174 9.78 7.47 3.40
N ALA A 175 10.13 8.60 4.01
CA ALA A 175 9.30 9.79 4.00
C ALA A 175 9.04 10.30 2.57
N GLN A 176 10.08 10.36 1.73
CA GLN A 176 9.96 10.80 0.34
C GLN A 176 9.13 9.84 -0.52
N VAL A 177 9.39 8.54 -0.40
CA VAL A 177 8.67 7.48 -1.12
C VAL A 177 7.20 7.50 -0.78
N PHE A 178 6.88 7.57 0.51
CA PHE A 178 5.50 7.61 0.98
C PHE A 178 4.77 8.89 0.55
N GLU A 179 5.42 10.06 0.64
CA GLU A 179 4.81 11.32 0.20
C GLU A 179 4.47 11.29 -1.29
N THR A 180 5.38 10.77 -2.12
CA THR A 180 5.16 10.60 -3.55
C THR A 180 3.99 9.65 -3.82
N PHE A 181 3.95 8.50 -3.13
CA PHE A 181 2.86 7.54 -3.26
C PHE A 181 1.51 8.15 -2.86
N LEU A 182 1.44 8.84 -1.73
CA LEU A 182 0.22 9.51 -1.28
C LEU A 182 -0.22 10.62 -2.24
N SER A 183 0.72 11.40 -2.77
CA SER A 183 0.43 12.40 -3.80
C SER A 183 -0.16 11.79 -5.07
N ASN A 184 0.36 10.66 -5.51
CA ASN A 184 -0.13 9.93 -6.69
C ASN A 184 -1.52 9.34 -6.45
N SER A 185 -1.84 8.93 -5.21
CA SER A 185 -3.12 8.33 -4.84
C SER A 185 -4.32 9.26 -5.05
N VAL A 186 -4.10 10.57 -4.93
CA VAL A 186 -5.14 11.62 -5.08
C VAL A 186 -5.95 11.48 -6.38
N ASN A 187 -5.30 11.03 -7.46
CA ASN A 187 -5.94 10.90 -8.77
C ASN A 187 -6.64 9.54 -8.99
N CYS A 188 -6.47 8.59 -8.09
CA CYS A 188 -6.93 7.21 -8.30
C CYS A 188 -7.84 6.69 -7.20
N VAL A 189 -7.68 7.17 -5.97
CA VAL A 189 -8.44 6.67 -4.82
C VAL A 189 -9.82 7.30 -4.78
N ASP A 190 -10.84 6.47 -4.74
CA ASP A 190 -12.24 6.91 -4.62
C ASP A 190 -12.65 7.09 -3.15
N LYS A 191 -12.05 6.32 -2.24
CA LYS A 191 -12.29 6.44 -0.81
C LYS A 191 -11.08 5.97 0.00
N TYR A 192 -10.69 6.73 1.00
CA TYR A 192 -9.69 6.32 1.97
C TYR A 192 -10.36 5.66 3.18
N ILE A 193 -9.80 4.56 3.65
CA ILE A 193 -10.17 3.92 4.89
C ILE A 193 -9.08 4.25 5.92
N CYS A 194 -9.39 5.13 6.86
CA CYS A 194 -8.48 5.53 7.92
C CYS A 194 -8.68 4.64 9.14
N ILE A 195 -7.58 4.21 9.78
CA ILE A 195 -7.68 3.30 10.95
C ILE A 195 -7.94 4.02 12.27
N SER A 196 -8.02 5.37 12.25
CA SER A 196 -8.36 6.22 13.40
C SER A 196 -8.89 7.57 12.95
N GLU A 197 -9.55 8.29 13.85
CA GLU A 197 -9.96 9.69 13.61
C GLU A 197 -8.73 10.59 13.46
N ASN A 198 -7.66 10.32 14.20
CA ASN A 198 -6.39 11.05 14.03
C ASN A 198 -5.83 10.86 12.61
N THR A 199 -5.79 9.63 12.08
CA THR A 199 -5.34 9.38 10.71
C THR A 199 -6.20 10.09 9.67
N LYS A 200 -7.53 10.15 9.89
CA LYS A 200 -8.46 10.92 9.05
C LYS A 200 -8.19 12.42 9.13
N ALA A 201 -7.96 12.94 10.33
CA ALA A 201 -7.64 14.36 10.51
C ALA A 201 -6.32 14.73 9.81
N ASP A 202 -5.29 13.88 9.90
CA ASP A 202 -4.03 14.05 9.20
C ASP A 202 -4.20 13.99 7.68
N LEU A 203 -5.03 13.09 7.18
CA LEU A 203 -5.33 13.01 5.75
C LEU A 203 -6.00 14.30 5.26
N ASN A 204 -7.01 14.79 5.98
CA ASN A 204 -7.70 16.04 5.65
C ASN A 204 -6.74 17.23 5.68
N ARG A 205 -5.86 17.29 6.69
CA ARG A 205 -4.80 18.29 6.78
C ARG A 205 -3.85 18.22 5.58
N TYR A 206 -3.42 17.02 5.17
CA TYR A 206 -2.56 16.83 4.00
C TYR A 206 -3.18 17.38 2.73
N PHE A 207 -4.48 17.13 2.51
CA PHE A 207 -5.21 17.65 1.34
C PHE A 207 -5.37 19.17 1.42
N LEU A 208 -5.74 19.72 2.58
CA LEU A 208 -5.90 21.16 2.79
C LEU A 208 -4.59 21.92 2.53
N GLU A 209 -3.46 21.45 3.06
CA GLU A 209 -2.14 22.07 2.89
C GLU A 209 -1.71 22.13 1.41
N ARG A 210 -2.29 21.28 0.54
CA ARG A 210 -2.03 21.23 -0.90
C ARG A 210 -3.11 21.89 -1.76
N GLY A 211 -4.09 22.52 -1.13
CA GLY A 211 -5.22 23.13 -1.85
C GLY A 211 -6.10 22.14 -2.59
N LEU A 212 -6.12 20.88 -2.14
CA LEU A 212 -6.96 19.81 -2.69
C LEU A 212 -8.31 19.77 -1.96
N PRO A 213 -9.40 19.33 -2.62
CA PRO A 213 -10.69 19.13 -1.97
C PRO A 213 -10.59 18.03 -0.90
N GLU A 214 -11.45 18.10 0.12
CA GLU A 214 -11.52 17.08 1.17
C GLU A 214 -11.74 15.69 0.56
N PRO A 215 -10.90 14.69 0.92
CA PRO A 215 -11.02 13.35 0.36
C PRO A 215 -12.21 12.59 0.95
N ALA A 216 -12.89 11.81 0.10
CA ALA A 216 -13.86 10.86 0.62
C ALA A 216 -13.15 9.84 1.53
N SER A 217 -13.57 9.75 2.78
CA SER A 217 -12.92 8.89 3.77
C SER A 217 -13.91 8.31 4.78
N VAL A 218 -13.55 7.16 5.34
CA VAL A 218 -14.28 6.51 6.43
C VAL A 218 -13.28 6.03 7.47
N VAL A 219 -13.66 6.06 8.75
CA VAL A 219 -12.85 5.51 9.83
C VAL A 219 -13.33 4.10 10.16
N ILE A 220 -12.41 3.14 10.08
CA ILE A 220 -12.60 1.76 10.51
C ILE A 220 -11.44 1.40 11.45
N THR A 221 -11.69 1.48 12.75
CA THR A 221 -10.65 1.23 13.76
C THR A 221 -10.24 -0.24 13.81
N ASN A 222 -9.01 -0.51 14.23
CA ASN A 222 -8.48 -1.86 14.31
C ASN A 222 -9.10 -2.70 15.43
N GLY A 223 -9.01 -4.03 15.32
CA GLY A 223 -9.33 -4.98 16.38
C GLY A 223 -8.22 -5.10 17.44
N GLY A 224 -8.52 -5.72 18.55
CA GLY A 224 -7.57 -5.89 19.67
C GLY A 224 -7.32 -7.33 20.12
N ASP A 225 -8.00 -8.32 19.52
CA ASP A 225 -7.80 -9.74 19.86
C ASP A 225 -6.57 -10.34 19.17
N LEU A 226 -5.83 -11.14 19.91
CA LEU A 226 -4.79 -12.02 19.33
C LEU A 226 -5.42 -13.33 18.83
N PRO A 227 -4.71 -14.11 17.97
CA PRO A 227 -5.17 -15.42 17.58
C PRO A 227 -5.44 -16.29 18.81
N LYS A 228 -6.50 -17.08 18.75
CA LYS A 228 -6.68 -18.16 19.72
C LYS A 228 -5.62 -19.23 19.40
N THR A 229 -4.48 -19.16 20.08
CA THR A 229 -3.48 -20.22 20.01
C THR A 229 -3.99 -21.43 20.76
N ALA A 230 -3.94 -22.60 20.14
CA ALA A 230 -4.53 -23.84 20.66
C ALA A 230 -3.91 -24.33 21.98
N ASP A 231 -2.76 -23.80 22.43
CA ASP A 231 -2.08 -24.31 23.62
C ASP A 231 -1.28 -23.25 24.37
N VAL A 232 -1.98 -22.44 25.16
CA VAL A 232 -1.35 -21.47 26.10
C VAL A 232 -0.74 -22.26 27.31
N SER A 233 -1.12 -23.52 27.50
CA SER A 233 -0.68 -24.35 28.64
C SER A 233 0.77 -24.84 28.51
N ALA A 234 1.31 -24.88 27.29
CA ALA A 234 2.69 -25.32 27.03
C ALA A 234 3.78 -24.31 27.40
N TYR A 235 3.41 -23.02 27.59
CA TYR A 235 4.34 -21.92 27.83
C TYR A 235 4.35 -21.45 29.30
N GLY A 236 4.52 -22.36 30.23
CA GLY A 236 4.61 -21.96 31.62
C GLY A 236 4.96 -23.12 32.54
N ASP A 237 6.26 -23.36 32.68
CA ASP A 237 6.72 -24.13 33.87
C ASP A 237 6.52 -23.21 35.10
N ALA A 238 5.50 -23.53 35.88
CA ALA A 238 5.08 -22.80 37.08
C ALA A 238 6.12 -22.82 38.22
N SER A 239 7.31 -23.42 37.99
CA SER A 239 8.35 -23.61 39.00
C SER A 239 9.44 -22.57 39.07
N GLN A 240 9.59 -21.70 38.02
CA GLN A 240 10.50 -20.57 38.12
C GLN A 240 9.78 -19.41 38.80
N ALA A 241 10.30 -18.97 39.97
CA ALA A 241 9.80 -17.81 40.70
C ALA A 241 9.59 -16.65 39.72
N LYS A 242 8.31 -16.30 39.45
CA LYS A 242 7.90 -15.29 38.45
C LYS A 242 8.56 -13.97 38.81
N SER A 243 9.73 -13.66 38.21
CA SER A 243 10.37 -12.35 38.41
C SER A 243 9.45 -11.29 37.82
N LYS A 244 9.09 -10.29 38.65
CA LYS A 244 8.26 -9.16 38.25
C LYS A 244 8.83 -8.45 37.03
N PHE A 245 8.02 -8.20 36.01
CA PHE A 245 8.44 -7.45 34.81
C PHE A 245 7.32 -6.56 34.29
N VAL A 246 7.74 -5.51 33.60
CA VAL A 246 6.91 -4.60 32.81
C VAL A 246 7.13 -4.93 31.34
N LEU A 247 6.08 -4.91 30.54
CA LEU A 247 6.15 -5.31 29.13
C LEU A 247 6.06 -4.10 28.19
N PHE A 248 6.93 -4.11 27.16
CA PHE A 248 6.92 -3.11 26.11
C PHE A 248 6.93 -3.81 24.73
N VAL A 249 5.76 -3.89 24.08
CA VAL A 249 5.60 -4.55 22.78
C VAL A 249 5.59 -3.53 21.66
N SER A 250 6.60 -3.57 20.80
CA SER A 250 6.67 -2.75 19.57
C SER A 250 7.89 -3.11 18.75
N THR A 251 7.91 -2.77 17.45
CA THR A 251 9.17 -2.68 16.72
C THR A 251 10.14 -1.78 17.48
N ILE A 252 11.38 -2.21 17.64
CA ILE A 252 12.41 -1.44 18.36
C ILE A 252 12.95 -0.39 17.39
N GLU A 253 12.32 0.79 17.41
CA GLU A 253 12.62 1.90 16.51
C GLU A 253 12.52 3.24 17.23
N GLY A 254 13.13 4.29 16.67
CA GLY A 254 13.18 5.62 17.27
C GLY A 254 11.82 6.17 17.66
N ARG A 255 10.80 6.00 16.82
CA ARG A 255 9.42 6.46 17.04
C ARG A 255 8.76 5.88 18.28
N LYS A 256 9.07 4.65 18.62
CA LYS A 256 8.51 3.94 19.80
C LYS A 256 9.13 4.38 21.12
N ASN A 257 10.22 5.16 21.05
CA ASN A 257 10.82 5.84 22.22
C ASN A 257 11.41 4.90 23.29
N HIS A 258 12.08 3.84 22.85
CA HIS A 258 12.78 2.90 23.75
C HIS A 258 13.88 3.61 24.56
N VAL A 259 14.41 4.72 24.06
CA VAL A 259 15.39 5.55 24.78
C VAL A 259 14.80 6.14 26.05
N LEU A 260 13.55 6.62 26.01
CA LEU A 260 12.85 7.12 27.21
C LEU A 260 12.65 6.01 28.23
N ALA A 261 12.23 4.83 27.77
CA ALA A 261 12.09 3.66 28.64
C ALA A 261 13.42 3.26 29.27
N PHE A 262 14.51 3.24 28.50
CA PHE A 262 15.85 2.97 29.03
C PHE A 262 16.27 3.98 30.10
N LYS A 263 16.12 5.28 29.85
CA LYS A 263 16.45 6.35 30.83
C LYS A 263 15.65 6.22 32.11
N THR A 264 14.36 5.87 31.97
CA THR A 264 13.47 5.63 33.11
C THR A 264 13.92 4.43 33.94
N TRP A 265 14.27 3.29 33.30
CA TRP A 265 14.78 2.12 34.02
C TRP A 265 16.14 2.37 34.65
N ALA A 266 17.02 3.12 34.02
CA ALA A 266 18.29 3.53 34.61
C ALA A 266 18.09 4.34 35.91
N ARG A 267 17.05 5.16 35.97
CA ARG A 267 16.69 5.86 37.22
C ARG A 267 16.09 4.91 38.25
N LEU A 268 15.18 4.02 37.87
CA LEU A 268 14.58 3.02 38.78
C LEU A 268 15.67 2.11 39.39
N VAL A 269 16.63 1.66 38.63
CA VAL A 269 17.76 0.82 39.11
C VAL A 269 18.63 1.56 40.16
N ARG A 270 18.73 2.87 40.09
CA ARG A 270 19.48 3.66 41.10
C ARG A 270 18.66 3.93 42.35
N GLU A 271 17.35 4.09 42.24
CA GLU A 271 16.47 4.59 43.31
C GLU A 271 15.68 3.49 44.02
N MET A 272 15.55 2.29 43.42
CA MET A 272 14.82 1.16 43.98
C MET A 272 15.73 -0.02 44.28
N ALA A 273 15.55 -0.66 45.42
CA ALA A 273 16.34 -1.84 45.82
C ALA A 273 16.08 -3.05 44.89
N ASP A 274 14.85 -3.28 44.43
CA ASP A 274 14.49 -4.35 43.51
C ASP A 274 13.53 -3.85 42.42
N PRO A 275 14.05 -3.16 41.41
CA PRO A 275 13.26 -2.71 40.28
C PRO A 275 12.85 -3.89 39.40
N PRO A 276 11.62 -3.89 38.80
CA PRO A 276 11.19 -4.94 37.90
C PRO A 276 12.03 -4.94 36.62
N ARG A 277 12.11 -6.07 35.95
CA ARG A 277 12.67 -6.11 34.59
C ARG A 277 11.74 -5.35 33.62
N LEU A 278 12.35 -4.79 32.57
CA LEU A 278 11.65 -4.35 31.38
C LEU A 278 11.89 -5.35 30.27
N ILE A 279 10.85 -5.98 29.78
CA ILE A 279 10.91 -6.88 28.61
C ILE A 279 10.42 -6.11 27.41
N CYS A 280 11.33 -5.83 26.46
CA CYS A 280 11.03 -5.23 25.18
C CYS A 280 10.84 -6.33 24.15
N VAL A 281 9.67 -6.39 23.52
CA VAL A 281 9.31 -7.40 22.53
C VAL A 281 9.12 -6.78 21.18
N GLY A 282 9.90 -7.22 20.19
CA GLY A 282 9.77 -6.81 18.80
C GLY A 282 11.08 -6.83 18.04
N ARG A 283 10.98 -6.87 16.72
CA ARG A 283 12.15 -6.83 15.84
C ARG A 283 12.81 -5.45 15.81
N TYR A 284 14.04 -5.41 15.37
CA TYR A 284 14.76 -4.16 15.16
C TYR A 284 14.19 -3.40 13.96
N GLY A 285 14.00 -2.10 14.12
CA GLY A 285 13.56 -1.16 13.11
C GLY A 285 14.51 0.03 12.99
N TRP A 286 14.02 1.13 12.42
CA TRP A 286 14.82 2.30 12.11
C TRP A 286 15.21 3.09 13.36
N ARG A 287 16.41 3.68 13.37
CA ARG A 287 16.90 4.54 14.46
C ARG A 287 16.88 3.88 15.84
N ALA A 288 17.14 2.57 15.87
CA ALA A 288 17.26 1.81 17.11
C ALA A 288 18.63 1.95 17.78
N ASP A 289 19.62 2.51 17.10
CA ASP A 289 21.04 2.48 17.46
C ASP A 289 21.35 3.04 18.86
N GLU A 290 20.74 4.16 19.24
CA GLU A 290 20.96 4.78 20.57
C GLU A 290 20.50 3.85 21.68
N PHE A 291 19.32 3.28 21.56
CA PHE A 291 18.79 2.34 22.54
C PHE A 291 19.63 1.06 22.59
N LEU A 292 19.90 0.44 21.46
CA LEU A 292 20.66 -0.82 21.38
C LEU A 292 22.07 -0.65 21.92
N ARG A 293 22.74 0.45 21.59
CA ARG A 293 24.07 0.77 22.12
C ARG A 293 24.03 0.94 23.63
N SER A 294 23.02 1.60 24.17
CA SER A 294 22.83 1.79 25.61
C SER A 294 22.60 0.46 26.32
N VAL A 295 21.79 -0.44 25.76
CA VAL A 295 21.54 -1.77 26.31
C VAL A 295 22.83 -2.61 26.32
N VAL A 296 23.57 -2.63 25.20
CA VAL A 296 24.82 -3.42 25.09
C VAL A 296 25.88 -2.92 26.07
N THR A 297 26.13 -1.60 26.12
CA THR A 297 27.19 -1.03 26.96
C THR A 297 26.93 -1.19 28.45
N THR A 298 25.67 -1.28 28.88
CA THR A 298 25.30 -1.44 30.30
C THR A 298 24.94 -2.88 30.68
N ASN A 299 25.09 -3.84 29.75
CA ASN A 299 24.60 -5.21 29.91
C ASN A 299 23.11 -5.22 30.33
N GLY A 300 22.27 -4.46 29.61
CA GLY A 300 20.85 -4.34 29.92
C GLY A 300 20.58 -3.75 31.32
N LEU A 301 21.36 -2.77 31.75
CA LEU A 301 21.36 -2.26 33.15
C LEU A 301 21.53 -3.38 34.17
N GLY A 302 22.53 -4.26 33.95
CA GLY A 302 22.77 -5.42 34.80
C GLY A 302 21.67 -6.49 34.71
N GLY A 303 21.07 -6.68 33.54
CA GLY A 303 20.01 -7.67 33.28
C GLY A 303 18.60 -7.19 33.62
N LYS A 304 18.40 -5.89 33.91
CA LYS A 304 17.06 -5.32 34.16
C LYS A 304 16.30 -4.94 32.86
N ILE A 305 16.98 -4.89 31.71
CA ILE A 305 16.34 -4.74 30.38
C ILE A 305 16.65 -5.98 29.55
N GLU A 306 15.62 -6.62 29.04
CA GLU A 306 15.68 -7.79 28.18
C GLU A 306 15.00 -7.47 26.83
N ILE A 307 15.61 -7.88 25.71
CA ILE A 307 15.05 -7.74 24.37
C ILE A 307 14.72 -9.13 23.83
N LYS A 308 13.50 -9.31 23.33
CA LYS A 308 13.02 -10.51 22.65
C LYS A 308 12.57 -10.16 21.23
N THR A 309 13.26 -10.66 20.22
CA THR A 309 13.01 -10.32 18.81
C THR A 309 12.14 -11.33 18.08
N GLU A 310 12.20 -12.58 18.47
CA GLU A 310 11.52 -13.69 17.78
C GLU A 310 10.71 -14.47 18.82
N ILE A 311 9.44 -14.12 18.96
CA ILE A 311 8.51 -14.82 19.84
C ILE A 311 7.23 -15.16 19.08
N SER A 312 6.63 -16.28 19.41
CA SER A 312 5.34 -16.71 18.90
C SER A 312 4.18 -15.88 19.49
N ASP A 313 3.02 -15.90 18.83
CA ASP A 313 1.81 -15.27 19.38
C ASP A 313 1.42 -15.89 20.76
N GLY A 314 1.69 -17.20 20.98
CA GLY A 314 1.48 -17.87 22.27
C GLY A 314 2.40 -17.35 23.37
N GLU A 315 3.69 -17.13 23.07
CA GLU A 315 4.64 -16.52 24.02
C GLU A 315 4.27 -15.05 24.31
N LEU A 316 3.83 -14.30 23.30
CA LEU A 316 3.37 -12.93 23.47
C LEU A 316 2.14 -12.88 24.38
N GLU A 317 1.18 -13.80 24.20
CA GLU A 317 0.01 -13.95 25.07
C GLU A 317 0.40 -14.22 26.52
N ALA A 318 1.37 -15.12 26.73
CA ALA A 318 1.91 -15.44 28.06
C ALA A 318 2.58 -14.21 28.70
N LEU A 319 3.34 -13.43 27.92
CA LEU A 319 3.97 -12.21 28.43
C LEU A 319 2.94 -11.14 28.83
N TYR A 320 1.90 -10.93 28.03
CA TYR A 320 0.80 -10.03 28.41
C TYR A 320 0.08 -10.49 29.68
N ARG A 321 -0.22 -11.79 29.79
CA ARG A 321 -0.89 -12.38 30.97
C ARG A 321 -0.06 -12.17 32.25
N ASP A 322 1.26 -12.37 32.17
CA ASP A 322 2.14 -12.47 33.34
C ASP A 322 2.84 -11.14 33.68
N CYS A 323 2.79 -10.11 32.84
CA CYS A 323 3.37 -8.81 33.16
C CYS A 323 2.62 -8.09 34.30
N LEU A 324 3.31 -7.18 34.98
CA LEU A 324 2.70 -6.29 35.97
C LEU A 324 1.75 -5.29 35.28
N PHE A 325 2.24 -4.65 34.24
CA PHE A 325 1.54 -3.71 33.38
C PHE A 325 2.38 -3.49 32.12
N THR A 326 1.84 -2.75 31.15
CA THR A 326 2.54 -2.43 29.90
C THR A 326 2.89 -0.95 29.82
N ILE A 327 3.92 -0.62 29.02
CA ILE A 327 4.25 0.76 28.66
C ILE A 327 4.26 0.93 27.14
N TYR A 328 3.82 2.10 26.65
CA TYR A 328 3.81 2.44 25.24
C TYR A 328 4.06 3.94 25.00
N PRO A 329 5.28 4.44 25.24
CA PRO A 329 5.62 5.86 25.23
C PRO A 329 5.91 6.40 23.82
N SER A 330 5.22 5.91 22.80
CA SER A 330 5.47 6.27 21.39
C SER A 330 5.22 7.75 21.11
N PHE A 331 6.02 8.35 20.24
CA PHE A 331 5.84 9.74 19.82
C PHE A 331 4.61 9.92 18.92
N TYR A 332 4.35 8.97 18.05
CA TYR A 332 3.26 9.05 17.08
C TYR A 332 2.79 7.68 16.61
N GLU A 333 1.47 7.47 16.46
CA GLU A 333 0.88 6.21 16.01
C GLU A 333 -0.34 6.43 15.12
N GLY A 334 -0.56 5.49 14.19
CA GLY A 334 -1.82 5.43 13.43
C GLY A 334 -2.97 4.80 14.22
N TRP A 335 -2.66 3.88 15.17
CA TRP A 335 -3.63 3.28 16.09
C TRP A 335 -3.02 3.05 17.49
N GLY A 336 -2.18 2.05 17.64
CA GLY A 336 -1.62 1.61 18.92
C GLY A 336 -2.13 0.23 19.32
N LEU A 337 -1.94 -0.78 18.44
CA LEU A 337 -2.32 -2.17 18.73
C LEU A 337 -1.87 -2.66 20.12
N PRO A 338 -0.64 -2.40 20.60
CA PRO A 338 -0.22 -2.85 21.93
C PRO A 338 -1.02 -2.24 23.09
N VAL A 339 -1.60 -1.05 22.92
CA VAL A 339 -2.49 -0.44 23.92
C VAL A 339 -3.79 -1.23 23.98
N THR A 340 -4.44 -1.45 22.83
CA THR A 340 -5.68 -2.23 22.77
C THR A 340 -5.48 -3.68 23.15
N GLU A 341 -4.35 -4.28 22.81
CA GLU A 341 -3.96 -5.65 23.22
C GLU A 341 -3.78 -5.75 24.75
N SER A 342 -3.18 -4.76 25.38
CA SER A 342 -3.04 -4.67 26.83
C SER A 342 -4.41 -4.60 27.52
N LEU A 343 -5.26 -3.67 27.10
CA LEU A 343 -6.60 -3.48 27.66
C LEU A 343 -7.49 -4.71 27.44
N ALA A 344 -7.38 -5.36 26.29
CA ALA A 344 -8.12 -6.60 25.99
C ALA A 344 -7.81 -7.74 26.98
N ARG A 345 -6.63 -7.70 27.62
CA ARG A 345 -6.19 -8.67 28.64
C ARG A 345 -6.39 -8.17 30.06
N GLY A 346 -7.09 -7.05 30.21
CA GLY A 346 -7.35 -6.43 31.51
C GLY A 346 -6.09 -5.86 32.16
N LYS A 347 -5.03 -5.57 31.39
CA LYS A 347 -3.76 -5.03 31.90
C LYS A 347 -3.72 -3.52 31.85
N VAL A 348 -3.18 -2.92 32.90
CA VAL A 348 -2.90 -1.48 32.92
C VAL A 348 -1.88 -1.16 31.83
N CYS A 349 -2.12 -0.07 31.08
CA CYS A 349 -1.20 0.44 30.08
C CYS A 349 -0.83 1.89 30.39
N ILE A 350 0.47 2.19 30.49
CA ILE A 350 0.99 3.56 30.48
C ILE A 350 1.31 3.91 29.03
N SER A 351 0.60 4.87 28.45
CA SER A 351 0.74 5.26 27.04
C SER A 351 1.01 6.75 26.92
N SER A 352 1.63 7.18 25.83
CA SER A 352 1.62 8.62 25.51
C SER A 352 0.21 9.08 25.12
N PHE A 353 -0.04 10.37 25.29
CA PHE A 353 -1.31 10.99 24.95
C PHE A 353 -1.39 11.46 23.47
N THR A 354 -0.37 11.17 22.67
CA THR A 354 -0.19 11.70 21.30
C THR A 354 -0.97 10.90 20.26
N SER A 355 -1.32 11.55 19.15
CA SER A 355 -1.98 10.96 17.99
C SER A 355 -3.19 10.07 18.35
N SER A 356 -3.34 8.92 17.69
CA SER A 356 -4.44 7.96 17.92
C SER A 356 -4.39 7.20 19.25
N LEU A 357 -3.34 7.35 20.06
CA LEU A 357 -3.22 6.60 21.31
C LEU A 357 -4.31 6.90 22.33
N ARG A 358 -4.86 8.13 22.31
CA ARG A 358 -6.05 8.46 23.10
C ARG A 358 -7.31 7.73 22.61
N GLU A 359 -7.43 7.50 21.30
CA GLU A 359 -8.55 6.71 20.75
C GLU A 359 -8.42 5.25 21.15
N ALA A 360 -7.19 4.69 21.06
CA ALA A 360 -6.91 3.30 21.41
C ALA A 360 -7.08 2.99 22.91
N GLY A 361 -6.64 3.91 23.77
CA GLY A 361 -6.64 3.71 25.22
C GLY A 361 -7.87 4.26 25.95
N GLY A 362 -8.58 5.21 25.33
CA GLY A 362 -9.76 5.87 25.94
C GLY A 362 -9.48 6.40 27.35
N GLU A 363 -10.40 6.18 28.27
CA GLU A 363 -10.29 6.56 29.70
C GLU A 363 -9.63 5.44 30.55
N LEU A 364 -9.09 4.39 29.92
CA LEU A 364 -8.60 3.23 30.63
C LEU A 364 -7.05 3.15 30.67
N ALA A 365 -6.36 3.90 29.81
CA ALA A 365 -4.91 4.01 29.83
C ALA A 365 -4.45 5.16 30.74
N ILE A 366 -3.26 5.04 31.30
CA ILE A 366 -2.56 6.11 32.03
C ILE A 366 -1.73 6.87 30.99
N TYR A 367 -1.92 8.18 30.90
CA TYR A 367 -1.28 8.98 29.86
C TYR A 367 -0.09 9.78 30.38
N ILE A 368 0.98 9.81 29.54
CA ILE A 368 2.20 10.57 29.77
C ILE A 368 2.60 11.38 28.54
N ASP A 369 3.38 12.41 28.74
CA ASP A 369 4.12 13.09 27.67
C ASP A 369 5.30 12.24 27.21
N PRO A 370 5.41 11.84 25.93
CA PRO A 370 6.53 11.06 25.42
C PRO A 370 7.88 11.79 25.48
N HIS A 371 7.88 13.10 25.74
CA HIS A 371 9.09 13.89 25.96
C HIS A 371 9.50 14.02 27.43
N SER A 372 8.67 13.54 28.37
CA SER A 372 8.90 13.68 29.81
C SER A 372 9.32 12.37 30.48
N GLN A 373 10.61 12.27 30.80
CA GLN A 373 11.13 11.16 31.60
C GLN A 373 10.50 11.13 33.00
N ASP A 374 10.26 12.29 33.61
CA ASP A 374 9.68 12.37 34.95
C ASP A 374 8.26 11.82 34.98
N GLN A 375 7.40 12.14 33.99
CA GLN A 375 6.05 11.62 33.94
C GLN A 375 6.03 10.09 33.78
N LEU A 376 6.88 9.51 32.91
CA LEU A 376 6.97 8.06 32.79
C LEU A 376 7.50 7.42 34.07
N TYR A 377 8.55 8.02 34.68
CA TYR A 377 9.09 7.54 35.95
C TYR A 377 8.04 7.57 37.07
N ASP A 378 7.32 8.69 37.22
CA ASP A 378 6.31 8.86 38.26
C ASP A 378 5.13 7.90 38.08
N ALA A 379 4.65 7.71 36.85
CA ALA A 379 3.59 6.75 36.54
C ALA A 379 4.03 5.31 36.88
N VAL A 380 5.22 4.90 36.43
CA VAL A 380 5.77 3.57 36.74
C VAL A 380 5.98 3.38 38.24
N SER A 381 6.62 4.36 38.92
CA SER A 381 6.91 4.30 40.36
C SER A 381 5.67 4.25 41.20
N SER A 382 4.62 5.01 40.85
CA SER A 382 3.34 5.01 41.52
C SER A 382 2.67 3.63 41.50
N LEU A 383 2.62 2.99 40.33
CA LEU A 383 2.08 1.64 40.18
C LEU A 383 2.91 0.60 40.96
N LEU A 384 4.24 0.70 40.96
CA LEU A 384 5.10 -0.22 41.68
C LEU A 384 4.99 -0.10 43.19
N LYS A 385 4.74 1.12 43.72
CA LYS A 385 4.57 1.40 45.14
C LYS A 385 3.17 0.98 45.66
N SER A 386 2.18 0.87 44.78
CA SER A 386 0.79 0.58 45.14
C SER A 386 0.21 -0.56 44.28
N PRO A 387 0.50 -1.83 44.58
CA PRO A 387 -0.13 -2.97 43.89
C PRO A 387 -1.66 -2.91 43.86
N GLN A 388 -2.28 -2.39 44.90
CA GLN A 388 -3.74 -2.20 44.98
C GLN A 388 -4.27 -1.27 43.88
N THR A 389 -3.48 -0.27 43.47
CA THR A 389 -3.81 0.60 42.34
C THR A 389 -3.86 -0.19 41.03
N ILE A 390 -2.89 -1.11 40.82
CA ILE A 390 -2.90 -1.99 39.64
C ILE A 390 -4.16 -2.86 39.65
N GLU A 391 -4.44 -3.55 40.76
CA GLU A 391 -5.61 -4.42 40.91
C GLU A 391 -6.93 -3.67 40.67
N SER A 392 -7.08 -2.47 41.24
CA SER A 392 -8.25 -1.63 41.02
C SER A 392 -8.42 -1.17 39.56
N GLN A 393 -7.34 -0.74 38.94
CA GLN A 393 -7.33 -0.35 37.51
C GLN A 393 -7.64 -1.54 36.61
N GLU A 394 -7.01 -2.70 36.83
CA GLU A 394 -7.29 -3.91 36.08
C GLU A 394 -8.73 -4.38 36.24
N ALA A 395 -9.31 -4.27 37.47
CA ALA A 395 -10.72 -4.56 37.70
C ALA A 395 -11.64 -3.63 36.90
N LYS A 396 -11.31 -2.32 36.87
CA LYS A 396 -12.04 -1.34 36.06
C LYS A 396 -11.94 -1.70 34.57
N ILE A 397 -10.75 -2.00 34.07
CA ILE A 397 -10.53 -2.39 32.66
C ILE A 397 -11.37 -3.61 32.31
N ARG A 398 -11.29 -4.68 33.12
CA ARG A 398 -12.08 -5.92 32.89
C ARG A 398 -13.59 -5.68 32.90
N ALA A 399 -14.06 -4.73 33.68
CA ALA A 399 -15.49 -4.41 33.81
C ALA A 399 -16.00 -3.52 32.66
N THR A 400 -15.15 -2.69 32.04
CA THR A 400 -15.61 -1.62 31.14
C THR A 400 -15.04 -1.67 29.76
N TYR A 401 -13.88 -2.34 29.54
CA TYR A 401 -13.29 -2.43 28.21
C TYR A 401 -14.10 -3.37 27.31
N VAL A 402 -14.54 -2.85 26.18
CA VAL A 402 -15.23 -3.64 25.15
C VAL A 402 -14.25 -3.93 24.02
N LEU A 403 -13.84 -5.19 23.95
CA LEU A 403 -12.98 -5.67 22.87
C LEU A 403 -13.70 -5.56 21.53
N ARG A 404 -13.10 -4.87 20.57
CA ARG A 404 -13.49 -4.92 19.17
C ARG A 404 -12.81 -6.11 18.49
N PRO A 405 -13.53 -7.16 18.08
CA PRO A 405 -12.93 -8.32 17.45
C PRO A 405 -12.64 -8.05 15.95
N TRP A 406 -11.62 -8.73 15.39
CA TRP A 406 -11.22 -8.55 14.00
C TRP A 406 -12.31 -8.94 12.98
N ASN A 407 -13.18 -9.90 13.31
CA ASN A 407 -14.30 -10.23 12.44
C ASN A 407 -15.29 -9.07 12.29
N ALA A 408 -15.51 -8.27 13.33
CA ALA A 408 -16.34 -7.06 13.22
C ALA A 408 -15.66 -5.99 12.35
N VAL A 409 -14.33 -5.87 12.45
CA VAL A 409 -13.54 -5.01 11.55
C VAL A 409 -13.71 -5.45 10.11
N ALA A 410 -13.55 -6.74 9.82
CA ALA A 410 -13.73 -7.31 8.48
C ALA A 410 -15.13 -7.04 7.91
N GLN A 411 -16.18 -7.16 8.74
CA GLN A 411 -17.55 -6.84 8.31
C GLN A 411 -17.70 -5.36 7.93
N ASP A 412 -17.06 -4.43 8.67
CA ASP A 412 -17.11 -3.02 8.33
C ASP A 412 -16.38 -2.73 7.00
N TYR A 413 -15.26 -3.42 6.71
CA TYR A 413 -14.59 -3.34 5.41
C TYR A 413 -15.50 -3.84 4.28
N LEU A 414 -16.16 -4.99 4.45
CA LEU A 414 -17.10 -5.52 3.47
C LEU A 414 -18.29 -4.59 3.26
N ALA A 415 -18.85 -4.05 4.34
CA ALA A 415 -19.96 -3.10 4.28
C ALA A 415 -19.57 -1.79 3.57
N ALA A 416 -18.42 -1.23 3.91
CA ALA A 416 -17.91 0.00 3.28
C ALA A 416 -17.65 -0.18 1.77
N ALA A 417 -17.15 -1.36 1.37
CA ALA A 417 -16.84 -1.69 -0.01
C ALA A 417 -18.07 -2.07 -0.84
N ALA A 418 -19.07 -2.69 -0.22
CA ALA A 418 -20.33 -3.06 -0.87
C ALA A 418 -21.36 -1.93 -0.87
N ALA A 419 -21.14 -0.83 -0.12
CA ALA A 419 -22.05 0.31 -0.09
C ALA A 419 -22.27 0.86 -1.51
N PRO A 420 -23.51 1.25 -1.86
CA PRO A 420 -23.80 1.85 -3.14
C PRO A 420 -22.85 3.01 -3.44
N ARG A 421 -22.38 3.07 -4.67
CA ARG A 421 -21.52 4.16 -5.13
C ARG A 421 -22.34 5.45 -5.14
N ALA A 422 -21.85 6.49 -4.47
CA ALA A 422 -22.38 7.82 -4.71
C ALA A 422 -22.09 8.19 -6.18
N ASP A 423 -23.07 8.71 -6.91
CA ASP A 423 -22.91 9.30 -8.25
C ASP A 423 -22.09 10.60 -8.15
N SER A 424 -20.89 10.53 -7.57
CA SER A 424 -19.95 11.63 -7.63
C SER A 424 -19.31 11.63 -9.02
N ASP A 425 -18.96 12.79 -9.48
CA ASP A 425 -18.35 13.15 -10.79
C ASP A 425 -16.94 12.51 -10.96
N ARG A 426 -16.90 11.19 -10.78
CA ARG A 426 -15.71 10.38 -10.77
C ARG A 426 -15.17 10.21 -12.17
N SER A 427 -14.14 10.96 -12.50
CA SER A 427 -13.45 10.75 -13.76
C SER A 427 -12.57 9.50 -13.68
N LEU A 428 -12.99 8.42 -14.36
CA LEU A 428 -12.15 7.24 -14.63
C LEU A 428 -11.07 7.53 -15.68
N TYR A 429 -11.16 8.69 -16.31
CA TYR A 429 -10.34 9.08 -17.45
C TYR A 429 -9.70 10.44 -17.21
N VAL A 430 -8.48 10.61 -17.68
CA VAL A 430 -7.83 11.91 -17.70
C VAL A 430 -8.60 12.82 -18.65
N LYS A 431 -9.09 13.95 -18.16
CA LYS A 431 -9.72 14.98 -18.98
C LYS A 431 -8.65 15.77 -19.70
N VAL A 432 -8.72 15.77 -21.03
CA VAL A 432 -7.79 16.53 -21.87
C VAL A 432 -8.31 17.93 -22.13
N ALA A 433 -7.36 18.88 -22.31
CA ALA A 433 -7.63 20.27 -22.67
C ALA A 433 -6.84 20.65 -23.91
N LEU A 434 -7.39 21.55 -24.72
CA LEU A 434 -6.69 22.08 -25.88
C LEU A 434 -5.50 22.94 -25.45
N GLY A 435 -4.39 22.86 -26.18
CA GLY A 435 -3.15 23.60 -25.91
C GLY A 435 -2.32 23.04 -24.75
N LYS A 436 -2.79 22.01 -24.05
CA LYS A 436 -2.04 21.38 -22.94
C LYS A 436 -1.25 20.18 -23.45
N GLU A 437 0.02 20.10 -23.06
CA GLU A 437 0.88 18.95 -23.29
C GLU A 437 0.74 17.95 -22.12
N TYR A 438 0.65 16.66 -22.47
CA TYR A 438 0.59 15.52 -21.55
C TYR A 438 1.85 14.69 -21.75
N ALA A 439 2.88 14.96 -20.96
CA ALA A 439 4.15 14.25 -21.03
C ALA A 439 4.08 12.91 -20.29
N PHE A 440 4.57 11.84 -20.93
CA PHE A 440 4.75 10.51 -20.36
C PHE A 440 6.15 10.44 -19.75
N ARG A 441 6.27 10.46 -18.45
CA ARG A 441 7.57 10.37 -17.77
C ARG A 441 7.40 10.10 -16.29
N ALA A 442 8.41 9.44 -15.71
CA ALA A 442 8.62 9.44 -14.29
C ALA A 442 9.05 10.84 -13.84
N LEU A 443 8.34 11.38 -12.86
CA LEU A 443 8.75 12.60 -12.17
C LEU A 443 9.59 12.13 -10.98
N ARG A 444 10.91 12.01 -11.15
CA ARG A 444 11.80 11.63 -10.05
C ARG A 444 11.70 12.66 -8.92
N ALA A 445 11.27 12.22 -7.75
CA ALA A 445 11.77 12.85 -6.54
C ALA A 445 13.30 12.64 -6.56
N ASN A 446 14.08 13.70 -6.33
CA ASN A 446 15.55 13.64 -6.24
C ASN A 446 15.96 12.76 -5.04
N ILE A 447 15.74 11.45 -5.13
CA ILE A 447 16.24 10.49 -4.17
C ILE A 447 17.62 10.10 -4.68
N ASP A 448 18.64 10.56 -3.98
CA ASP A 448 20.00 10.10 -4.22
C ASP A 448 19.98 8.56 -4.15
N GLY A 449 20.49 7.87 -5.18
CA GLY A 449 20.40 6.40 -5.29
C GLY A 449 20.91 5.64 -4.06
N LYS A 450 21.80 6.28 -3.26
CA LYS A 450 22.26 5.78 -1.96
C LYS A 450 21.15 5.73 -0.88
N VAL A 451 20.16 6.60 -0.95
CA VAL A 451 19.03 6.63 -0.01
C VAL A 451 18.04 5.52 -0.36
N GLY A 452 17.81 5.27 -1.66
CA GLY A 452 17.02 4.12 -2.13
C GLY A 452 17.61 2.79 -1.65
N ASP A 453 18.92 2.59 -1.80
CA ASP A 453 19.61 1.39 -1.34
C ASP A 453 19.55 1.22 0.19
N ALA A 454 19.63 2.30 0.96
CA ALA A 454 19.50 2.27 2.42
C ALA A 454 18.05 1.93 2.85
N LEU A 455 17.05 2.50 2.17
CA LEU A 455 15.65 2.20 2.41
C LEU A 455 15.34 0.72 2.16
N PHE A 456 15.83 0.17 1.03
CA PHE A 456 15.66 -1.25 0.71
C PHE A 456 16.31 -2.17 1.73
N ARG A 457 17.52 -1.85 2.20
CA ARG A 457 18.19 -2.62 3.26
C ARG A 457 17.48 -2.51 4.60
N ALA A 458 16.84 -1.39 4.90
CA ALA A 458 16.13 -1.19 6.15
C ALA A 458 14.73 -1.82 6.17
N ILE A 459 14.04 -1.88 5.02
CA ILE A 459 12.68 -2.45 4.93
C ILE A 459 12.73 -3.97 4.79
N ASN A 460 13.73 -4.48 4.06
CA ASN A 460 13.86 -5.89 3.74
C ASN A 460 15.35 -6.21 3.72
N ASP A 461 15.80 -7.24 4.42
CA ASP A 461 17.14 -7.77 4.24
C ASP A 461 17.55 -7.80 2.75
N ALA A 462 18.84 -7.72 2.46
CA ALA A 462 19.48 -7.41 1.17
C ALA A 462 18.84 -8.00 -0.13
N HIS A 463 17.96 -9.01 -0.03
CA HIS A 463 17.38 -9.71 -1.17
C HIS A 463 16.23 -8.98 -1.88
N PHE A 464 15.45 -8.14 -1.18
CA PHE A 464 14.34 -7.42 -1.82
C PHE A 464 14.82 -6.29 -2.73
N GLY A 465 15.95 -5.67 -2.40
CA GLY A 465 16.60 -4.65 -3.24
C GLY A 465 17.14 -5.19 -4.57
N GLU A 466 17.59 -6.45 -4.60
CA GLU A 466 18.04 -7.12 -5.82
C GLU A 466 16.86 -7.52 -6.74
N LEU A 467 15.71 -7.89 -6.15
CA LEU A 467 14.49 -8.26 -6.88
C LEU A 467 13.85 -7.09 -7.62
N LEU A 468 13.80 -5.93 -6.99
CA LEU A 468 13.13 -4.76 -7.55
C LEU A 468 14.01 -3.98 -8.52
N GLY A 469 15.30 -4.32 -8.64
CA GLY A 469 16.27 -3.63 -9.48
C GLY A 469 16.56 -2.20 -8.98
N LYS A 470 17.61 -1.60 -9.48
CA LYS A 470 18.04 -0.22 -9.13
C LYS A 470 17.03 0.88 -9.50
N SER A 471 15.88 0.55 -10.06
CA SER A 471 14.87 1.48 -10.58
C SER A 471 13.62 1.62 -9.73
N VAL A 472 13.61 1.12 -8.51
CA VAL A 472 12.51 1.37 -7.56
C VAL A 472 12.71 2.73 -6.90
N ALA A 473 12.83 3.73 -7.71
CA ALA A 473 12.49 5.05 -7.24
C ALA A 473 10.96 5.09 -7.18
N SER A 474 10.39 5.55 -6.10
CA SER A 474 9.02 6.02 -6.04
C SER A 474 8.90 7.20 -7.00
N ASP A 475 8.85 6.88 -8.27
CA ASP A 475 8.70 7.90 -9.28
C ASP A 475 7.25 8.39 -9.21
N SER A 476 7.03 9.65 -8.84
CA SER A 476 5.77 10.28 -9.17
C SER A 476 5.64 10.19 -10.69
N PHE A 477 4.48 9.82 -11.16
CA PHE A 477 4.21 9.75 -12.60
C PHE A 477 3.35 10.96 -13.03
N SER A 478 3.47 11.32 -14.29
CA SER A 478 2.63 12.35 -14.87
C SER A 478 1.19 11.85 -15.06
N GLN A 479 0.20 12.76 -15.10
CA GLN A 479 -1.19 12.39 -15.38
C GLN A 479 -1.37 11.61 -16.70
N ALA A 480 -0.47 11.79 -17.68
CA ALA A 480 -0.50 11.06 -18.94
C ALA A 480 -0.40 9.54 -18.74
N GLU A 481 0.34 9.08 -17.73
CA GLU A 481 0.47 7.64 -17.42
C GLU A 481 -0.86 6.98 -17.07
N LEU A 482 -1.81 7.74 -16.53
CA LEU A 482 -3.17 7.25 -16.25
C LEU A 482 -4.01 7.05 -17.52
N MET A 483 -3.56 7.55 -18.68
CA MET A 483 -4.24 7.31 -19.97
C MET A 483 -3.94 5.91 -20.54
N ARG A 484 -2.91 5.21 -20.10
CA ARG A 484 -2.52 3.91 -20.63
C ARG A 484 -3.66 2.90 -20.52
N GLY A 485 -4.06 2.32 -21.65
CA GLY A 485 -5.14 1.35 -21.78
C GLY A 485 -4.64 -0.07 -22.05
N SER A 486 -5.09 -0.67 -23.15
CA SER A 486 -4.66 -2.00 -23.57
C SER A 486 -3.19 -2.00 -24.03
N GLY A 487 -2.61 -3.19 -24.12
CA GLY A 487 -1.20 -3.39 -24.48
C GLY A 487 -0.30 -3.58 -23.28
N GLN A 488 0.92 -4.04 -23.55
CA GLN A 488 1.97 -4.23 -22.54
C GLN A 488 2.75 -2.93 -22.37
N TRP A 489 2.39 -2.16 -21.34
CA TRP A 489 3.06 -0.92 -20.95
C TRP A 489 4.06 -1.20 -19.83
N TRP A 490 5.25 -0.61 -19.96
CA TRP A 490 6.31 -0.69 -18.96
C TRP A 490 6.30 0.52 -18.03
N PRO A 491 6.95 0.42 -16.85
CA PRO A 491 7.10 1.58 -15.96
C PRO A 491 7.70 2.77 -16.69
N PRO A 492 7.27 4.02 -16.36
CA PRO A 492 7.78 5.21 -17.02
C PRO A 492 9.27 5.43 -16.71
N GLU A 493 10.00 5.86 -17.71
CA GLU A 493 11.38 6.34 -17.59
C GLU A 493 11.40 7.89 -17.51
N SER A 494 12.56 8.47 -17.23
CA SER A 494 12.68 9.94 -17.07
C SER A 494 12.28 10.74 -18.34
N TRP A 495 12.27 10.11 -19.50
CA TRP A 495 12.01 10.73 -20.80
C TRP A 495 10.70 10.26 -21.47
N GLY A 496 10.11 9.14 -21.05
CA GLY A 496 8.92 8.57 -21.68
C GLY A 496 8.55 7.18 -21.16
N THR A 497 7.53 6.58 -21.76
CA THR A 497 6.99 5.28 -21.37
C THR A 497 6.92 4.32 -22.55
N TRP A 498 7.46 3.12 -22.38
CA TRP A 498 7.52 2.11 -23.41
C TRP A 498 6.25 1.27 -23.53
N LEU A 499 5.85 1.02 -24.78
CA LEU A 499 4.86 0.03 -25.20
C LEU A 499 5.58 -1.11 -25.93
N SER A 500 5.26 -2.36 -25.56
CA SER A 500 5.81 -3.55 -26.21
C SER A 500 5.18 -3.84 -27.57
N VAL A 501 5.75 -4.80 -28.27
CA VAL A 501 5.22 -5.36 -29.53
C VAL A 501 3.80 -5.89 -29.34
N GLY A 502 2.93 -5.63 -30.32
CA GLY A 502 1.51 -5.96 -30.29
C GLY A 502 0.60 -4.75 -30.08
N GLY A 503 1.22 -3.57 -29.98
CA GLY A 503 0.47 -2.31 -29.88
C GLY A 503 -0.25 -2.09 -28.56
N GLY A 504 -0.97 -0.99 -28.50
CA GLY A 504 -1.77 -0.60 -27.33
C GLY A 504 -2.55 0.68 -27.57
N ASP A 505 -3.17 1.16 -26.51
CA ASP A 505 -3.95 2.40 -26.61
C ASP A 505 -3.78 3.33 -25.41
N LEU A 506 -4.13 4.58 -25.66
CA LEU A 506 -4.32 5.63 -24.67
C LEU A 506 -5.81 6.00 -24.64
N VAL A 507 -6.38 6.07 -23.44
CA VAL A 507 -7.82 6.35 -23.23
C VAL A 507 -7.96 7.58 -22.34
N PHE A 508 -8.72 8.56 -22.80
CA PHE A 508 -8.89 9.85 -22.13
C PHE A 508 -10.28 10.42 -22.39
N ALA A 509 -10.69 11.45 -21.66
CA ALA A 509 -11.99 12.09 -21.82
C ALA A 509 -11.86 13.51 -22.37
N TRP A 510 -12.89 13.94 -23.11
CA TRP A 510 -13.11 15.29 -23.56
C TRP A 510 -14.50 15.78 -23.12
N ASP A 511 -14.57 16.89 -22.39
CA ASP A 511 -15.83 17.42 -21.84
C ASP A 511 -16.52 18.44 -22.79
N GLY A 512 -15.78 18.96 -23.78
CA GLY A 512 -16.33 19.90 -24.76
C GLY A 512 -17.26 19.22 -25.79
N GLU A 513 -17.84 20.03 -26.65
CA GLU A 513 -18.54 19.56 -27.85
C GLU A 513 -17.55 18.84 -28.79
N ASP A 514 -18.07 18.01 -29.69
CA ASP A 514 -17.27 17.34 -30.71
C ASP A 514 -16.42 18.38 -31.47
N THR A 515 -15.11 18.28 -31.36
CA THR A 515 -14.19 19.33 -31.80
C THR A 515 -13.13 18.76 -32.72
N ASP A 516 -12.98 19.39 -33.88
CA ASP A 516 -11.88 19.08 -34.80
C ASP A 516 -10.56 19.64 -34.25
N VAL A 517 -9.60 18.76 -34.10
CA VAL A 517 -8.29 19.06 -33.50
C VAL A 517 -7.14 18.58 -34.37
N VAL A 518 -5.96 19.11 -34.07
CA VAL A 518 -4.69 18.52 -34.44
C VAL A 518 -4.10 17.84 -33.19
N CYS A 519 -4.06 16.53 -33.18
CA CYS A 519 -3.37 15.75 -32.15
C CYS A 519 -1.88 15.67 -32.50
N ALA A 520 -1.03 16.11 -31.61
CA ALA A 520 0.43 16.01 -31.73
C ALA A 520 0.94 14.88 -30.83
N ILE A 521 1.69 13.96 -31.40
CA ILE A 521 2.27 12.81 -30.69
C ILE A 521 3.78 12.87 -30.84
N LEU A 522 4.50 13.00 -29.74
CA LEU A 522 5.95 12.89 -29.68
C LEU A 522 6.32 11.49 -29.16
N PHE A 523 7.12 10.76 -29.93
CA PHE A 523 7.46 9.37 -29.59
C PHE A 523 8.87 9.00 -30.10
N SER A 524 9.38 7.89 -29.60
CA SER A 524 10.64 7.27 -30.03
C SER A 524 10.44 5.79 -30.36
N THR A 525 11.38 5.18 -31.07
CA THR A 525 11.41 3.74 -31.34
C THR A 525 12.81 3.19 -31.11
N LEU A 526 12.91 1.92 -30.69
CA LEU A 526 14.21 1.23 -30.64
C LEU A 526 14.82 1.06 -32.04
N ALA A 527 16.16 0.92 -32.09
CA ALA A 527 16.92 0.79 -33.32
C ALA A 527 16.41 -0.30 -34.30
N PRO A 528 15.99 -1.50 -33.87
CA PRO A 528 15.47 -2.53 -34.78
C PRO A 528 14.22 -2.10 -35.56
N PHE A 529 13.44 -1.16 -35.00
CA PHE A 529 12.22 -0.65 -35.64
C PHE A 529 12.45 0.62 -36.47
N ALA A 530 13.69 1.04 -36.66
CA ALA A 530 14.02 2.14 -37.56
C ALA A 530 13.58 1.79 -39.00
N GLY A 531 12.85 2.70 -39.61
CA GLY A 531 12.25 2.48 -40.93
C GLY A 531 10.91 1.75 -40.92
N SER A 532 10.47 1.23 -39.79
CA SER A 532 9.14 0.65 -39.63
C SER A 532 8.04 1.71 -39.69
N ARG A 533 6.89 1.29 -40.16
CA ARG A 533 5.68 2.15 -40.16
C ARG A 533 5.00 2.08 -38.82
N VAL A 534 4.75 3.25 -38.22
CA VAL A 534 3.92 3.39 -37.03
C VAL A 534 2.54 3.91 -37.42
N ASP A 535 1.52 3.18 -37.07
CA ASP A 535 0.12 3.52 -37.32
C ASP A 535 -0.54 4.04 -36.03
N PHE A 536 -1.22 5.16 -36.15
CA PHE A 536 -2.04 5.73 -35.08
C PHE A 536 -3.48 5.87 -35.55
N GLN A 537 -4.42 5.55 -34.67
CA GLN A 537 -5.86 5.70 -34.92
C GLN A 537 -6.50 6.44 -33.76
N LEU A 538 -7.09 7.61 -33.99
CA LEU A 538 -7.91 8.28 -32.99
C LEU A 538 -9.41 8.02 -33.28
N ASN A 539 -10.09 7.38 -32.32
CA ASN A 539 -11.50 6.99 -32.44
C ASN A 539 -11.81 6.15 -33.68
N GLY A 540 -10.89 5.28 -34.09
CA GLY A 540 -11.03 4.40 -35.25
C GLY A 540 -10.78 5.07 -36.61
N VAL A 541 -10.37 6.34 -36.61
CA VAL A 541 -9.97 7.03 -37.84
C VAL A 541 -8.49 6.78 -38.08
N ASP A 542 -8.16 6.10 -39.19
CA ASP A 542 -6.79 5.83 -39.60
C ASP A 542 -6.06 7.11 -40.01
N VAL A 543 -4.82 7.20 -39.55
CA VAL A 543 -3.89 8.22 -40.03
C VAL A 543 -2.74 7.54 -40.75
N PRO A 544 -2.49 7.85 -42.01
CA PRO A 544 -1.42 7.20 -42.79
C PRO A 544 -0.10 7.22 -42.03
N GLY A 545 0.44 6.03 -41.76
CA GLY A 545 1.70 5.86 -41.04
C GLY A 545 2.86 6.53 -41.77
N ARG A 546 3.87 6.95 -41.01
CA ARG A 546 5.17 7.35 -41.55
C ARG A 546 6.23 6.39 -41.04
N THR A 547 7.27 6.19 -41.84
CA THR A 547 8.47 5.45 -41.44
C THR A 547 9.22 6.22 -40.35
N CYS A 548 9.55 5.53 -39.25
CA CYS A 548 10.32 6.10 -38.16
C CYS A 548 11.80 6.29 -38.54
N LYS A 549 12.40 7.38 -38.09
CA LYS A 549 13.84 7.59 -38.18
C LYS A 549 14.53 6.87 -37.01
N LYS A 550 15.74 6.36 -37.30
CA LYS A 550 16.55 5.62 -36.33
C LYS A 550 16.91 6.50 -35.12
N ASN A 551 16.66 6.02 -33.90
CA ASN A 551 17.05 6.62 -32.61
C ASN A 551 16.73 8.12 -32.45
N LEU A 552 15.71 8.63 -33.14
CA LEU A 552 15.31 10.03 -33.07
C LEU A 552 13.91 10.15 -32.46
N LYS A 553 13.69 11.25 -31.76
CA LYS A 553 12.34 11.68 -31.38
C LYS A 553 11.55 11.97 -32.66
N ASN A 554 10.41 11.35 -32.79
CA ASN A 554 9.51 11.50 -33.93
C ASN A 554 8.30 12.31 -33.49
N LEU A 555 7.94 13.35 -34.23
CA LEU A 555 6.73 14.13 -34.00
C LEU A 555 5.73 13.86 -35.11
N LYS A 556 4.52 13.46 -34.75
CA LYS A 556 3.41 13.20 -35.66
C LYS A 556 2.26 14.14 -35.33
N PHE A 557 1.72 14.80 -36.36
CA PHE A 557 0.46 15.54 -36.28
C PHE A 557 -0.66 14.74 -36.95
N ILE A 558 -1.79 14.64 -36.27
CA ILE A 558 -2.96 13.89 -36.69
C ILE A 558 -4.17 14.84 -36.70
N ASN A 559 -4.82 15.03 -37.86
CA ASN A 559 -6.12 15.68 -37.91
C ASN A 559 -7.20 14.68 -37.49
N ALA A 560 -7.94 15.01 -36.47
CA ALA A 560 -8.95 14.14 -35.92
C ALA A 560 -10.06 14.94 -35.21
N THR A 561 -11.11 14.26 -34.79
CA THR A 561 -12.19 14.85 -34.00
C THR A 561 -12.17 14.26 -32.60
N LEU A 562 -12.02 15.12 -31.57
CA LEU A 562 -12.31 14.75 -30.20
C LEU A 562 -13.84 14.67 -30.06
N ARG A 563 -14.34 13.55 -29.58
CA ARG A 563 -15.75 13.34 -29.28
C ARG A 563 -16.01 13.67 -27.81
N ARG A 564 -17.15 14.26 -27.51
CA ARG A 564 -17.58 14.42 -26.13
C ARG A 564 -17.64 13.06 -25.42
N GLY A 565 -17.01 12.98 -24.24
CA GLY A 565 -16.85 11.74 -23.48
C GLY A 565 -15.52 11.04 -23.76
N VAL A 566 -15.52 9.72 -23.85
CA VAL A 566 -14.30 8.89 -23.92
C VAL A 566 -13.77 8.84 -25.34
N ASN A 567 -12.47 9.09 -25.47
CA ASN A 567 -11.70 9.02 -26.70
C ASN A 567 -10.59 7.98 -26.56
N LYS A 568 -10.22 7.34 -27.67
CA LYS A 568 -9.22 6.27 -27.71
C LYS A 568 -8.21 6.52 -28.84
N LEU A 569 -6.93 6.60 -28.48
CA LEU A 569 -5.81 6.66 -29.42
C LEU A 569 -5.10 5.32 -29.43
N ASN A 570 -5.29 4.54 -30.48
CA ASN A 570 -4.55 3.30 -30.71
C ASN A 570 -3.20 3.62 -31.34
N ALA A 571 -2.19 2.82 -31.00
CA ALA A 571 -0.85 2.87 -31.55
C ALA A 571 -0.33 1.47 -31.81
N ASP A 572 0.20 1.24 -32.99
CA ASP A 572 0.84 -0.01 -33.37
C ASP A 572 2.03 0.24 -34.32
N ILE A 573 2.94 -0.70 -34.39
CA ILE A 573 4.07 -0.68 -35.32
C ILE A 573 4.08 -1.98 -36.13
N MET A 574 4.17 -1.83 -37.44
CA MET A 574 4.36 -2.97 -38.34
C MET A 574 5.80 -3.45 -38.25
N ALA A 575 6.03 -4.52 -37.51
CA ALA A 575 7.35 -5.11 -37.28
C ALA A 575 7.49 -6.49 -37.92
N THR A 576 8.67 -6.78 -38.48
CA THR A 576 8.98 -8.13 -38.95
C THR A 576 9.39 -9.04 -37.79
N ARG A 577 9.38 -10.37 -38.02
CA ARG A 577 9.82 -11.35 -37.01
C ARG A 577 11.28 -11.14 -36.62
N GLU A 578 12.12 -10.76 -37.58
CA GLU A 578 13.56 -10.48 -37.39
C GLU A 578 13.73 -9.26 -36.48
N GLN A 579 13.01 -8.18 -36.73
CA GLN A 579 13.03 -6.97 -35.88
C GLN A 579 12.58 -7.25 -34.44
N ILE A 580 11.57 -8.09 -34.28
CA ILE A 580 11.10 -8.52 -32.96
C ILE A 580 12.18 -9.34 -32.25
N ALA A 581 12.84 -10.28 -32.95
CA ALA A 581 13.90 -11.08 -32.37
C ALA A 581 15.13 -10.22 -31.98
N GLU A 582 15.50 -9.27 -32.84
CA GLU A 582 16.59 -8.32 -32.58
C GLU A 582 16.28 -7.40 -31.40
N SER A 583 15.04 -6.90 -31.30
CA SER A 583 14.60 -6.11 -30.14
C SER A 583 14.71 -6.88 -28.84
N ARG A 584 14.32 -8.17 -28.81
CA ARG A 584 14.45 -9.04 -27.63
C ARG A 584 15.91 -9.30 -27.26
N ALA A 585 16.81 -9.30 -28.21
CA ALA A 585 18.25 -9.45 -27.95
C ALA A 585 18.84 -8.18 -27.30
N ILE A 586 18.28 -7.00 -27.60
CA ILE A 586 18.69 -5.73 -27.00
C ILE A 586 18.05 -5.55 -25.62
N ASP A 587 16.76 -5.84 -25.50
CA ASP A 587 15.99 -5.68 -24.27
C ASP A 587 14.92 -6.77 -24.17
N THR A 588 14.99 -7.61 -23.14
CA THR A 588 14.07 -8.73 -22.91
C THR A 588 12.61 -8.30 -22.80
N ARG A 589 12.35 -7.02 -22.46
CA ARG A 589 11.01 -6.41 -22.42
C ARG A 589 10.36 -6.28 -23.80
N CYS A 590 11.12 -6.51 -24.89
CA CYS A 590 10.65 -6.38 -26.26
C CYS A 590 10.01 -5.01 -26.54
N LEU A 591 10.72 -3.94 -26.18
CA LEU A 591 10.28 -2.56 -26.32
C LEU A 591 10.13 -2.18 -27.79
N MET A 592 9.04 -1.47 -28.12
CA MET A 592 8.70 -1.12 -29.49
C MET A 592 8.57 0.39 -29.67
N LEU A 593 7.62 0.99 -28.98
CA LEU A 593 7.22 2.38 -29.13
C LEU A 593 7.29 3.09 -27.79
N GLY A 594 8.11 4.12 -27.68
CA GLY A 594 8.24 4.96 -26.48
C GLY A 594 7.45 6.26 -26.65
N PHE A 595 6.38 6.42 -25.88
CA PHE A 595 5.64 7.67 -25.83
C PHE A 595 6.36 8.71 -24.98
N ILE A 596 6.50 9.93 -25.51
CA ILE A 596 7.14 11.07 -24.85
C ILE A 596 6.08 12.07 -24.42
N SER A 597 5.25 12.55 -25.35
CA SER A 597 4.13 13.43 -25.02
C SER A 597 3.00 13.37 -26.04
N LEU A 598 1.84 13.86 -25.58
CA LEU A 598 0.60 13.99 -26.35
C LEU A 598 0.03 15.39 -26.11
N ALA A 599 -0.43 16.05 -27.17
CA ALA A 599 -1.10 17.35 -27.07
C ALA A 599 -2.22 17.47 -28.10
N PHE A 600 -3.24 18.27 -27.78
CA PHE A 600 -4.37 18.52 -28.64
C PHE A 600 -4.49 20.02 -28.89
N PHE A 601 -4.57 20.43 -30.15
CA PHE A 601 -4.70 21.84 -30.55
C PHE A 601 -5.96 22.03 -31.40
N ALA A 602 -6.66 23.14 -31.22
CA ALA A 602 -7.68 23.54 -32.18
C ALA A 602 -7.03 23.64 -33.57
N LYS A 603 -7.76 23.31 -34.65
CA LYS A 603 -7.22 23.41 -36.02
C LYS A 603 -6.64 24.79 -36.34
N ALA A 604 -7.23 25.87 -35.79
CA ALA A 604 -6.79 27.25 -35.99
C ALA A 604 -5.53 27.61 -35.17
N ASP A 605 -5.17 26.84 -34.13
CA ASP A 605 -4.04 27.17 -33.26
C ASP A 605 -2.69 26.75 -33.87
N ALA A 606 -2.23 27.55 -34.83
CA ALA A 606 -0.93 27.35 -35.46
C ALA A 606 0.23 27.72 -34.53
N ILE A 607 0.04 28.71 -33.63
CA ILE A 607 1.09 29.21 -32.73
C ILE A 607 1.43 28.15 -31.69
N GLY A 608 0.43 27.54 -31.04
CA GLY A 608 0.65 26.45 -30.06
C GLY A 608 1.36 25.26 -30.68
N ARG A 609 1.01 24.88 -31.93
CA ARG A 609 1.72 23.81 -32.65
C ARG A 609 3.16 24.17 -32.98
N LEU A 610 3.44 25.44 -33.33
CA LEU A 610 4.80 25.89 -33.60
C LEU A 610 5.66 25.87 -32.33
N ALA A 611 5.12 26.36 -31.22
CA ALA A 611 5.81 26.29 -29.92
C ALA A 611 6.18 24.87 -29.49
N LEU A 612 5.29 23.88 -29.73
CA LEU A 612 5.61 22.47 -29.47
C LEU A 612 6.72 21.95 -30.39
N LEU A 613 6.71 22.34 -31.68
CA LEU A 613 7.77 22.00 -32.64
C LEU A 613 9.13 22.56 -32.22
N GLU A 614 9.17 23.80 -31.76
CA GLU A 614 10.39 24.46 -31.28
C GLU A 614 10.91 23.73 -30.03
N ALA A 615 10.03 23.45 -29.04
CA ALA A 615 10.39 22.71 -27.85
C ALA A 615 10.91 21.30 -28.15
N ALA A 616 10.28 20.59 -29.08
CA ALA A 616 10.71 19.26 -29.52
C ALA A 616 12.08 19.29 -30.22
N THR A 617 12.39 20.37 -30.98
CA THR A 617 13.68 20.53 -31.69
C THR A 617 14.82 20.89 -30.73
N VAL A 618 14.58 21.71 -29.72
CA VAL A 618 15.59 22.05 -28.68
C VAL A 618 15.98 20.81 -27.86
N MET A 619 15.04 19.90 -27.60
CA MET A 619 15.34 18.64 -26.92
C MET A 619 16.18 17.66 -27.75
N VAL A 620 16.27 17.84 -29.07
CA VAL A 620 17.06 16.97 -29.97
C VAL A 620 18.54 17.40 -30.03
N GLY A 621 18.86 18.64 -29.61
CA GLY A 621 20.20 19.21 -29.70
C GLY A 621 21.10 19.03 -28.47
N ASN A 622 20.60 18.45 -27.39
CA ASN A 622 21.32 18.30 -26.13
C ASN A 622 21.61 16.83 -25.72
N ASP A 623 21.48 15.86 -26.64
CA ASP A 623 21.87 14.46 -26.41
C ASP A 623 23.11 14.09 -27.23
#